data_5b4385d2b8acd664eec5d8d6bfbfc142
#
_entry.id   5b4385d2b8acd664eec5d8d6bfbfc142
#
_cell.length_a   1.000
_cell.length_b   1.000
_cell.length_c   1.000
_cell.angle_alpha   90.00
_cell.angle_beta   90.00
_cell.angle_gamma   90.00
#
_symmetry.space_group_name_H-M   'P 1'
#
loop_
_entity.id
_entity.type
_entity.pdbx_description
1 polymer ?
#
loop_
_entity_poly.entity_id
_entity_poly.type
_entity_poly.pdbx_seq_one_letter_code
_entity_poly.pdbx_strand_id
1 'polypeptide(L)'
;MTLPGSTIASLAAMPDRLDAAFRLVPESRRTWTPASWEGIPGERFSPLGQVCHVRDIERLGYHVRIERMLTEDGPALASLDSDDLAARSRYDDADPREALAAFRAARASTLRRLESVTAVQLDRRGTFAEYGPLTLRSLVHYMASHDLQHLACMDWLLGQLHGESGVR
;
A
#
# COMPACT_ATOMS: atom_id res chain seq x y z
N MET A 1 -12.84 3.65 22.16
CA MET A 1 -13.33 2.97 20.93
C MET A 1 -12.14 2.29 20.24
N THR A 2 -12.28 1.03 19.87
CA THR A 2 -11.29 0.25 19.11
C THR A 2 -11.37 0.56 17.62
N LEU A 3 -10.43 0.04 16.82
CA LEU A 3 -10.56 0.05 15.37
C LEU A 3 -11.77 -0.81 14.94
N PRO A 4 -12.51 -0.42 13.87
CA PRO A 4 -13.55 -1.26 13.33
C PRO A 4 -13.01 -2.61 12.88
N GLY A 5 -13.71 -3.70 13.20
CA GLY A 5 -13.33 -5.05 12.76
C GLY A 5 -13.22 -5.18 11.23
N SER A 6 -14.05 -4.43 10.49
CA SER A 6 -13.98 -4.35 9.02
C SER A 6 -12.67 -3.75 8.51
N THR A 7 -12.12 -2.73 9.19
CA THR A 7 -10.83 -2.14 8.82
C THR A 7 -9.70 -3.15 9.01
N ILE A 8 -9.66 -3.82 10.14
CA ILE A 8 -8.66 -4.87 10.43
C ILE A 8 -8.77 -6.03 9.44
N ALA A 9 -10.00 -6.48 9.13
CA ALA A 9 -10.24 -7.54 8.17
C ALA A 9 -9.78 -7.15 6.75
N SER A 10 -10.03 -5.90 6.33
CA SER A 10 -9.56 -5.37 5.03
C SER A 10 -8.04 -5.37 4.94
N LEU A 11 -7.37 -4.86 5.97
CA LEU A 11 -5.90 -4.86 6.05
C LEU A 11 -5.32 -6.28 6.04
N ALA A 12 -5.92 -7.20 6.77
CA ALA A 12 -5.48 -8.60 6.84
C ALA A 12 -5.63 -9.32 5.50
N ALA A 13 -6.70 -9.05 4.76
CA ALA A 13 -6.99 -9.68 3.48
C ALA A 13 -6.15 -9.11 2.30
N MET A 14 -5.58 -7.91 2.46
CA MET A 14 -4.94 -7.20 1.34
C MET A 14 -3.80 -7.98 0.68
N PRO A 15 -2.85 -8.63 1.40
CA PRO A 15 -1.77 -9.38 0.76
C PRO A 15 -2.28 -10.51 -0.14
N ASP A 16 -3.35 -11.20 0.26
CA ASP A 16 -3.94 -12.29 -0.53
C ASP A 16 -4.71 -11.76 -1.74
N ARG A 17 -5.43 -10.64 -1.57
CA ARG A 17 -6.15 -9.99 -2.67
C ARG A 17 -5.18 -9.46 -3.74
N LEU A 18 -4.10 -8.80 -3.32
CA LEU A 18 -3.09 -8.28 -4.23
C LEU A 18 -2.36 -9.42 -4.97
N ASP A 19 -1.99 -10.50 -4.26
CA ASP A 19 -1.37 -11.69 -4.86
C ASP A 19 -2.33 -12.34 -5.88
N ALA A 20 -3.61 -12.49 -5.53
CA ALA A 20 -4.61 -13.06 -6.43
C ALA A 20 -4.78 -12.23 -7.72
N ALA A 21 -4.89 -10.90 -7.61
CA ALA A 21 -4.97 -10.02 -8.77
C ALA A 21 -3.67 -10.05 -9.60
N PHE A 22 -2.50 -9.97 -8.96
CA PHE A 22 -1.21 -10.00 -9.64
C PHE A 22 -0.97 -11.31 -10.42
N ARG A 23 -1.44 -12.45 -9.92
CA ARG A 23 -1.33 -13.76 -10.64
C ARG A 23 -2.09 -13.79 -11.95
N LEU A 24 -3.07 -12.93 -12.16
CA LEU A 24 -3.80 -12.80 -13.43
C LEU A 24 -2.98 -12.03 -14.48
N VAL A 25 -1.93 -11.34 -14.09
CA VAL A 25 -1.05 -10.60 -14.99
C VAL A 25 -0.10 -11.59 -15.71
N PRO A 26 -0.11 -11.65 -17.06
CA PRO A 26 0.83 -12.46 -17.82
C PRO A 26 2.29 -12.10 -17.45
N GLU A 27 3.17 -13.07 -17.38
CA GLU A 27 4.56 -12.87 -16.97
C GLU A 27 5.27 -11.80 -17.79
N SER A 28 5.07 -11.80 -19.13
CA SER A 28 5.64 -10.81 -20.05
C SER A 28 5.06 -9.40 -19.90
N ARG A 29 4.04 -9.21 -19.07
CA ARG A 29 3.35 -7.94 -18.84
C ARG A 29 3.48 -7.40 -17.42
N ARG A 30 4.26 -8.03 -16.57
CA ARG A 30 4.42 -7.63 -15.16
C ARG A 30 5.06 -6.25 -14.98
N THR A 31 5.89 -5.84 -15.93
CA THR A 31 6.55 -4.51 -15.97
C THR A 31 5.95 -3.58 -17.03
N TRP A 32 4.85 -3.99 -17.65
CA TRP A 32 4.16 -3.18 -18.65
C TRP A 32 3.40 -2.02 -18.01
N THR A 33 3.38 -0.88 -18.71
CA THR A 33 2.55 0.27 -18.37
C THR A 33 1.70 0.69 -19.58
N PRO A 34 0.47 1.18 -19.39
CA PRO A 34 -0.38 1.65 -20.47
C PRO A 34 0.15 2.95 -21.07
N ALA A 35 -0.17 3.21 -22.34
CA ALA A 35 0.16 4.46 -23.01
C ALA A 35 -0.58 5.68 -22.42
N SER A 36 -1.75 5.46 -21.85
CA SER A 36 -2.54 6.46 -21.15
C SER A 36 -3.10 5.88 -19.86
N TRP A 37 -3.10 6.66 -18.80
CA TRP A 37 -3.67 6.27 -17.49
C TRP A 37 -5.13 6.74 -17.30
N GLU A 38 -5.70 7.43 -18.28
CA GLU A 38 -7.12 7.84 -18.33
C GLU A 38 -7.63 8.55 -17.07
N GLY A 39 -6.72 9.15 -16.30
CA GLY A 39 -7.06 9.86 -15.07
C GLY A 39 -7.34 8.97 -13.85
N ILE A 40 -7.00 7.66 -13.92
CA ILE A 40 -7.12 6.80 -12.72
C ILE A 40 -6.30 7.39 -11.56
N PRO A 41 -6.88 7.49 -10.36
CA PRO A 41 -6.16 8.02 -9.21
C PRO A 41 -5.10 7.04 -8.70
N GLY A 42 -4.01 7.57 -8.16
CA GLY A 42 -2.92 6.80 -7.57
C GLY A 42 -1.63 6.87 -8.38
N GLU A 43 -0.63 6.18 -7.91
CA GLU A 43 0.70 6.10 -8.50
C GLU A 43 0.72 5.23 -9.77
N ARG A 44 1.45 5.73 -10.79
CA ARG A 44 1.46 5.16 -12.14
C ARG A 44 2.53 4.09 -12.30
N PHE A 45 2.40 3.00 -11.57
CA PHE A 45 3.34 1.89 -11.62
C PHE A 45 2.83 0.72 -12.46
N SER A 46 3.77 -0.04 -13.03
CA SER A 46 3.50 -1.36 -13.63
C SER A 46 2.84 -2.30 -12.61
N PRO A 47 2.22 -3.42 -13.02
CA PRO A 47 1.69 -4.40 -12.07
C PRO A 47 2.69 -4.84 -10.99
N LEU A 48 3.96 -5.08 -11.37
CA LEU A 48 5.01 -5.39 -10.39
C LEU A 48 5.35 -4.20 -9.53
N GLY A 49 5.39 -3.01 -10.12
CA GLY A 49 5.58 -1.75 -9.38
C GLY A 49 4.52 -1.50 -8.33
N GLN A 50 3.24 -1.82 -8.59
CA GLN A 50 2.15 -1.73 -7.58
C GLN A 50 2.45 -2.62 -6.37
N VAL A 51 2.87 -3.87 -6.60
CA VAL A 51 3.22 -4.80 -5.52
C VAL A 51 4.41 -4.29 -4.70
N CYS A 52 5.47 -3.84 -5.37
CA CYS A 52 6.67 -3.32 -4.72
C CYS A 52 6.38 -2.05 -3.92
N HIS A 53 5.55 -1.16 -4.47
CA HIS A 53 5.17 0.08 -3.82
C HIS A 53 4.39 -0.19 -2.52
N VAL A 54 3.34 -1.00 -2.55
CA VAL A 54 2.57 -1.33 -1.35
C VAL A 54 3.46 -1.97 -0.27
N ARG A 55 4.40 -2.87 -0.66
CA ARG A 55 5.40 -3.44 0.24
C ARG A 55 6.26 -2.36 0.92
N ASP A 56 6.77 -1.41 0.15
CA ASP A 56 7.73 -0.44 0.66
C ASP A 56 7.06 0.68 1.44
N ILE A 57 5.87 1.14 1.03
CA ILE A 57 5.08 2.07 1.83
C ILE A 57 4.66 1.45 3.17
N GLU A 58 4.35 0.14 3.21
CA GLU A 58 4.10 -0.55 4.48
C GLU A 58 5.34 -0.50 5.38
N ARG A 59 6.52 -0.89 4.86
CA ARG A 59 7.75 -1.05 5.63
C ARG A 59 8.41 0.27 6.01
N LEU A 60 8.52 1.18 5.07
CA LEU A 60 9.28 2.43 5.20
C LEU A 60 8.39 3.62 5.60
N GLY A 61 7.10 3.52 5.31
CA GLY A 61 6.09 4.54 5.63
C GLY A 61 5.29 4.18 6.87
N TYR A 62 4.35 3.25 6.77
CA TYR A 62 3.39 2.98 7.85
C TYR A 62 4.03 2.42 9.12
N HIS A 63 5.00 1.51 9.03
CA HIS A 63 5.72 1.02 10.22
C HIS A 63 6.37 2.17 10.99
N VAL A 64 7.08 3.05 10.29
CA VAL A 64 7.76 4.20 10.90
C VAL A 64 6.74 5.19 11.49
N ARG A 65 5.68 5.50 10.75
CA ARG A 65 4.66 6.46 11.19
C ARG A 65 3.89 5.95 12.40
N ILE A 66 3.49 4.68 12.42
CA ILE A 66 2.79 4.05 13.56
C ILE A 66 3.70 4.07 14.80
N GLU A 67 4.97 3.70 14.66
CA GLU A 67 5.92 3.70 15.78
C GLU A 67 6.09 5.11 16.36
N ARG A 68 6.30 6.11 15.52
CA ARG A 68 6.42 7.51 15.95
C ARG A 68 5.16 8.02 16.62
N MET A 69 3.97 7.70 16.10
CA MET A 69 2.68 8.03 16.72
C MET A 69 2.53 7.40 18.11
N LEU A 70 3.12 6.22 18.36
CA LEU A 70 3.02 5.52 19.63
C LEU A 70 4.05 6.00 20.65
N THR A 71 5.22 6.47 20.21
CA THR A 71 6.36 6.78 21.09
C THR A 71 6.66 8.27 21.25
N GLU A 72 6.34 9.10 20.27
CA GLU A 72 6.62 10.55 20.28
C GLU A 72 5.34 11.35 20.60
N ASP A 73 5.50 12.56 21.10
CA ASP A 73 4.38 13.51 21.31
C ASP A 73 4.25 14.43 20.10
N GLY A 74 3.09 14.35 19.42
CA GLY A 74 2.78 15.17 18.26
C GLY A 74 3.76 15.05 17.09
N PRO A 75 4.20 13.85 16.65
CA PRO A 75 5.24 13.71 15.65
C PRO A 75 4.86 14.32 14.30
N ALA A 76 5.85 14.90 13.60
CA ALA A 76 5.74 15.26 12.18
C ALA A 76 6.03 14.02 11.33
N LEU A 77 5.03 13.52 10.61
CA LEU A 77 5.13 12.31 9.78
C LEU A 77 5.45 12.71 8.34
N ALA A 78 6.57 12.24 7.82
CA ALA A 78 7.00 12.54 6.47
C ALA A 78 6.23 11.71 5.41
N SER A 79 5.94 12.31 4.26
CA SER A 79 5.62 11.57 3.03
C SER A 79 6.89 10.95 2.45
N LEU A 80 6.71 9.87 1.70
CA LEU A 80 7.77 9.28 0.89
C LEU A 80 7.52 9.69 -0.56
N ASP A 81 8.59 10.09 -1.24
CA ASP A 81 8.55 10.27 -2.69
C ASP A 81 8.47 8.89 -3.35
N SER A 82 7.30 8.59 -3.92
CA SER A 82 7.00 7.29 -4.50
C SER A 82 7.83 6.98 -5.74
N ASP A 83 8.09 7.99 -6.59
CA ASP A 83 8.86 7.83 -7.82
C ASP A 83 10.35 7.63 -7.53
N ASP A 84 10.91 8.43 -6.60
CA ASP A 84 12.29 8.27 -6.15
C ASP A 84 12.49 6.91 -5.44
N LEU A 85 11.53 6.48 -4.63
CA LEU A 85 11.56 5.17 -3.99
C LEU A 85 11.54 4.03 -5.00
N ALA A 86 10.67 4.12 -6.01
CA ALA A 86 10.56 3.12 -7.07
C ALA A 86 11.85 3.02 -7.89
N ALA A 87 12.43 4.18 -8.24
CA ALA A 87 13.69 4.25 -9.00
C ALA A 87 14.86 3.64 -8.22
N ARG A 88 15.04 4.03 -6.95
CA ARG A 88 16.12 3.51 -6.08
C ARG A 88 15.98 2.02 -5.78
N SER A 89 14.76 1.55 -5.59
CA SER A 89 14.47 0.15 -5.29
C SER A 89 14.33 -0.72 -6.54
N ARG A 90 14.43 -0.13 -7.75
CA ARG A 90 14.40 -0.83 -9.04
C ARG A 90 13.21 -1.78 -9.13
N TYR A 91 11.99 -1.27 -9.01
CA TYR A 91 10.78 -2.08 -8.91
C TYR A 91 10.61 -3.05 -10.07
N ASP A 92 10.98 -2.66 -11.29
CA ASP A 92 10.83 -3.51 -12.48
C ASP A 92 11.82 -4.69 -12.54
N ASP A 93 12.88 -4.67 -11.72
CA ASP A 93 13.86 -5.76 -11.59
C ASP A 93 13.59 -6.66 -10.36
N ALA A 94 12.55 -6.37 -9.59
CA ALA A 94 12.26 -7.11 -8.36
C ALA A 94 11.74 -8.53 -8.65
N ASP A 95 12.10 -9.48 -7.79
CA ASP A 95 11.42 -10.79 -7.78
C ASP A 95 10.01 -10.62 -7.17
N PRO A 96 8.94 -10.93 -7.94
CA PRO A 96 7.58 -10.74 -7.46
C PRO A 96 7.21 -11.65 -6.29
N ARG A 97 7.82 -12.84 -6.18
CA ARG A 97 7.56 -13.75 -5.06
C ARG A 97 8.16 -13.20 -3.77
N GLU A 98 9.39 -12.68 -3.85
CA GLU A 98 10.04 -12.03 -2.71
C GLU A 98 9.28 -10.76 -2.30
N ALA A 99 8.84 -9.94 -3.27
CA ALA A 99 8.08 -8.73 -3.01
C ALA A 99 6.76 -9.02 -2.28
N LEU A 100 5.97 -9.99 -2.76
CA LEU A 100 4.72 -10.42 -2.13
C LEU A 100 4.94 -11.04 -0.75
N ALA A 101 5.97 -11.88 -0.60
CA ALA A 101 6.31 -12.48 0.70
C ALA A 101 6.72 -11.41 1.72
N ALA A 102 7.53 -10.43 1.30
CA ALA A 102 7.94 -9.32 2.15
C ALA A 102 6.77 -8.42 2.54
N PHE A 103 5.84 -8.14 1.61
CA PHE A 103 4.61 -7.40 1.94
C PHE A 103 3.75 -8.16 2.95
N ARG A 104 3.54 -9.47 2.75
CA ARG A 104 2.78 -10.32 3.66
C ARG A 104 3.38 -10.33 5.08
N ALA A 105 4.70 -10.45 5.17
CA ALA A 105 5.41 -10.41 6.45
C ALA A 105 5.30 -9.04 7.14
N ALA A 106 5.44 -7.94 6.38
CA ALA A 106 5.28 -6.58 6.87
C ALA A 106 3.87 -6.34 7.41
N ARG A 107 2.82 -6.70 6.65
CA ARG A 107 1.44 -6.59 7.07
C ARG A 107 1.12 -7.40 8.32
N ALA A 108 1.62 -8.62 8.43
CA ALA A 108 1.48 -9.41 9.65
C ALA A 108 2.11 -8.72 10.87
N SER A 109 3.24 -8.02 10.67
CA SER A 109 3.86 -7.21 11.74
C SER A 109 2.99 -6.01 12.13
N THR A 110 2.44 -5.28 11.15
CA THR A 110 1.49 -4.19 11.41
C THR A 110 0.28 -4.65 12.20
N LEU A 111 -0.35 -5.75 11.81
CA LEU A 111 -1.54 -6.28 12.49
C LEU A 111 -1.23 -6.64 13.94
N ARG A 112 -0.13 -7.36 14.20
CA ARG A 112 0.30 -7.66 15.57
C ARG A 112 0.53 -6.39 16.40
N ARG A 113 1.11 -5.34 15.79
CA ARG A 113 1.30 -4.06 16.47
C ARG A 113 -0.03 -3.42 16.82
N LEU A 114 -0.98 -3.40 15.89
CA LEU A 114 -2.31 -2.80 16.09
C LEU A 114 -3.15 -3.54 17.12
N GLU A 115 -2.99 -4.86 17.29
CA GLU A 115 -3.66 -5.65 18.33
C GLU A 115 -3.32 -5.18 19.75
N SER A 116 -2.12 -4.66 19.96
CA SER A 116 -1.64 -4.16 21.25
C SER A 116 -2.00 -2.69 21.53
N VAL A 117 -2.55 -1.97 20.53
CA VAL A 117 -2.85 -0.54 20.64
C VAL A 117 -4.15 -0.30 21.41
N THR A 118 -4.06 0.49 22.48
CA THR A 118 -5.21 0.88 23.29
C THR A 118 -6.07 1.96 22.62
N ALA A 119 -7.30 2.12 23.10
CA ALA A 119 -8.20 3.19 22.63
C ALA A 119 -7.59 4.60 22.80
N VAL A 120 -6.88 4.83 23.91
CA VAL A 120 -6.20 6.10 24.18
C VAL A 120 -5.06 6.34 23.19
N GLN A 121 -4.29 5.30 22.87
CA GLN A 121 -3.22 5.40 21.88
C GLN A 121 -3.76 5.65 20.47
N LEU A 122 -4.92 5.12 20.11
CA LEU A 122 -5.56 5.40 18.82
C LEU A 122 -5.94 6.88 18.64
N ASP A 123 -6.14 7.61 19.72
CA ASP A 123 -6.48 9.03 19.70
C ASP A 123 -5.24 9.94 19.79
N ARG A 124 -4.02 9.39 19.88
CA ARG A 124 -2.76 10.16 19.78
C ARG A 124 -2.69 10.90 18.47
N ARG A 125 -2.16 12.12 18.50
CA ARG A 125 -2.13 13.04 17.35
C ARG A 125 -0.72 13.18 16.80
N GLY A 126 -0.63 13.36 15.48
CA GLY A 126 0.57 13.76 14.77
C GLY A 126 0.18 14.66 13.59
N THR A 127 1.16 15.15 12.85
CA THR A 127 0.94 15.94 11.64
C THR A 127 1.55 15.18 10.47
N PHE A 128 0.73 14.72 9.53
CA PHE A 128 1.19 14.03 8.35
C PHE A 128 1.35 15.05 7.21
N ALA A 129 2.59 15.31 6.82
CA ALA A 129 3.03 16.26 5.78
C ALA A 129 1.88 16.97 5.01
N GLU A 130 1.45 16.44 3.88
CA GLU A 130 0.47 17.06 2.99
C GLU A 130 -0.99 16.91 3.48
N TYR A 131 -1.25 16.01 4.45
CA TYR A 131 -2.60 15.73 4.94
C TYR A 131 -2.96 16.49 6.22
N GLY A 132 -1.97 17.12 6.88
CA GLY A 132 -2.20 17.89 8.08
C GLY A 132 -2.37 17.06 9.36
N PRO A 133 -3.01 17.62 10.42
CA PRO A 133 -3.19 16.94 11.69
C PRO A 133 -4.13 15.73 11.57
N LEU A 134 -3.71 14.60 12.15
CA LEU A 134 -4.51 13.37 12.20
C LEU A 134 -4.25 12.56 13.48
N THR A 135 -5.11 11.60 13.75
CA THR A 135 -4.93 10.63 14.82
C THR A 135 -4.29 9.34 14.30
N LEU A 136 -3.76 8.50 15.22
CA LEU A 136 -3.29 7.16 14.84
C LEU A 136 -4.43 6.34 14.22
N ARG A 137 -5.65 6.48 14.72
CA ARG A 137 -6.86 5.89 14.13
C ARG A 137 -7.02 6.28 12.66
N SER A 138 -6.93 7.57 12.36
CA SER A 138 -7.02 8.08 10.98
C SER A 138 -5.88 7.55 10.11
N LEU A 139 -4.66 7.48 10.63
CA LEU A 139 -3.51 6.93 9.91
C LEU A 139 -3.75 5.47 9.49
N VAL A 140 -4.36 4.64 10.36
CA VAL A 140 -4.73 3.26 10.00
C VAL A 140 -5.81 3.21 8.91
N HIS A 141 -6.77 4.14 8.92
CA HIS A 141 -7.75 4.26 7.83
C HIS A 141 -7.11 4.73 6.54
N TYR A 142 -6.15 5.65 6.58
CA TYR A 142 -5.36 6.04 5.40
C TYR A 142 -4.62 4.84 4.80
N MET A 143 -4.00 4.00 5.63
CA MET A 143 -3.34 2.78 5.17
C MET A 143 -4.32 1.85 4.44
N ALA A 144 -5.51 1.62 5.00
CA ALA A 144 -6.53 0.80 4.36
C ALA A 144 -7.06 1.41 3.05
N SER A 145 -7.20 2.73 2.98
CA SER A 145 -7.59 3.44 1.76
C SER A 145 -6.52 3.35 0.68
N HIS A 146 -5.26 3.53 1.03
CA HIS A 146 -4.11 3.39 0.13
C HIS A 146 -4.04 1.98 -0.48
N ASP A 147 -4.20 0.94 0.33
CA ASP A 147 -4.28 -0.45 -0.14
C ASP A 147 -5.36 -0.65 -1.21
N LEU A 148 -6.56 -0.12 -0.96
CA LEU A 148 -7.69 -0.25 -1.88
C LEU A 148 -7.46 0.51 -3.18
N GLN A 149 -6.77 1.65 -3.17
CA GLN A 149 -6.37 2.38 -4.37
C GLN A 149 -5.45 1.53 -5.25
N HIS A 150 -4.43 0.90 -4.67
CA HIS A 150 -3.50 0.04 -5.41
C HIS A 150 -4.17 -1.23 -5.94
N LEU A 151 -5.10 -1.81 -5.18
CA LEU A 151 -5.88 -2.94 -5.67
C LEU A 151 -6.78 -2.53 -6.85
N ALA A 152 -7.47 -1.40 -6.75
CA ALA A 152 -8.30 -0.86 -7.84
C ALA A 152 -7.45 -0.52 -9.08
N CYS A 153 -6.24 0.02 -8.88
CA CYS A 153 -5.30 0.26 -9.98
C CYS A 153 -4.86 -1.05 -10.64
N MET A 154 -4.59 -2.10 -9.86
CA MET A 154 -4.27 -3.43 -10.39
C MET A 154 -5.43 -4.00 -11.22
N ASP A 155 -6.66 -3.91 -10.75
CA ASP A 155 -7.85 -4.36 -11.47
C ASP A 155 -8.03 -3.56 -12.78
N TRP A 156 -7.78 -2.26 -12.75
CA TRP A 156 -7.82 -1.43 -13.94
C TRP A 156 -6.73 -1.83 -14.96
N LEU A 157 -5.50 -2.05 -14.52
CA LEU A 157 -4.39 -2.53 -15.37
C LEU A 157 -4.74 -3.87 -16.03
N LEU A 158 -5.36 -4.79 -15.30
CA LEU A 158 -5.87 -6.05 -15.85
C LEU A 158 -6.92 -5.81 -16.94
N GLY A 159 -7.83 -4.86 -16.74
CA GLY A 159 -8.82 -4.47 -17.74
C GLY A 159 -8.16 -3.94 -19.03
N GLN A 160 -7.13 -3.11 -18.93
CA GLN A 160 -6.38 -2.60 -20.07
C GLN A 160 -5.67 -3.73 -20.84
N LEU A 161 -5.03 -4.67 -20.12
CA LEU A 161 -4.37 -5.83 -20.76
C LEU A 161 -5.35 -6.72 -21.52
N HIS A 162 -6.57 -6.92 -21.01
CA HIS A 162 -7.60 -7.69 -21.72
C HIS A 162 -8.11 -6.95 -22.95
N GLY A 163 -8.28 -5.63 -22.90
CA GLY A 163 -8.68 -4.80 -24.03
C GLY A 163 -7.70 -4.86 -25.19
N GLU A 164 -6.38 -4.78 -24.92
CA GLU A 164 -5.34 -4.92 -25.96
C GLU A 164 -5.32 -6.31 -26.61
N SER A 165 -5.69 -7.37 -25.86
CA SER A 165 -5.68 -8.74 -26.35
C SER A 165 -6.90 -9.06 -27.25
N GLY A 166 -7.99 -8.30 -27.15
CA GLY A 166 -9.23 -8.48 -27.90
C GLY A 166 -9.29 -7.76 -29.26
N VAL A 167 -8.30 -6.96 -29.61
CA VAL A 167 -8.23 -6.17 -30.85
C VAL A 167 -7.37 -6.86 -31.93
N ARG A 168 -7.36 -8.19 -31.99
CA ARG A 168 -6.72 -8.93 -33.09
C ARG A 168 -7.74 -9.68 -33.91
#